data_816b215b308a67c44474346e06990a41
#
_entry.id   816b215b308a67c44474346e06990a41
#
_cell.length_a   1.000
_cell.length_b   1.000
_cell.length_c   1.000
_cell.angle_alpha   90.00
_cell.angle_beta   90.00
_cell.angle_gamma   90.00
#
_symmetry.space_group_name_H-M   'P 1'
#
loop_
_entity.id
_entity.type
_entity.pdbx_description
1 polymer ?
#
loop_
_entity_poly.entity_id
_entity_poly.type
_entity_poly.pdbx_seq_one_letter_code
_entity_poly.pdbx_strand_id
1 'polypeptide(L)'
;MIPVEVVGVRIEMPSNQPIVLLKEISGSRYLPIWVGTAEATAIAFSQQGLKPQRPLTHDLLVDILNSEKIRLRSVHLTELRDGIFYSDLVLVNENGQEQKVSSRPSDAVALAVRVEAPILATNELFEEAGISIPEQGEDEIEKLKEFLDEISPEDFA
;
A
#
# COMPACT_ATOMS: atom_id res chain seq x y z
N MET A 1 -2.36 15.69 -2.98
CA MET A 1 -2.12 14.34 -2.46
C MET A 1 -2.99 14.08 -1.24
N ILE A 2 -3.59 12.93 -1.19
CA ILE A 2 -4.56 12.54 -0.17
C ILE A 2 -3.90 11.53 0.77
N PRO A 3 -3.80 11.81 2.09
CA PRO A 3 -3.25 10.85 3.04
C PRO A 3 -4.15 9.62 3.17
N VAL A 4 -3.53 8.45 3.15
CA VAL A 4 -4.23 7.17 3.29
C VAL A 4 -3.57 6.32 4.38
N GLU A 5 -4.30 5.35 4.88
CA GLU A 5 -3.80 4.38 5.84
C GLU A 5 -4.10 2.96 5.36
N VAL A 6 -3.32 2.01 5.81
CA VAL A 6 -3.55 0.60 5.51
C VAL A 6 -4.62 0.07 6.46
N VAL A 7 -5.77 -0.34 5.91
CA VAL A 7 -6.84 -0.97 6.70
C VAL A 7 -6.49 -2.41 7.03
N GLY A 8 -5.92 -3.13 6.05
CA GLY A 8 -5.52 -4.50 6.25
C GLY A 8 -5.15 -5.22 4.97
N VAL A 9 -4.70 -6.45 5.14
CA VAL A 9 -4.40 -7.36 4.05
C VAL A 9 -5.45 -8.48 4.06
N ARG A 10 -6.01 -8.79 2.91
CA ARG A 10 -7.01 -9.84 2.76
C ARG A 10 -6.60 -10.78 1.64
N ILE A 11 -7.01 -12.02 1.74
CA ILE A 11 -6.77 -13.01 0.69
C ILE A 11 -8.10 -13.33 0.03
N GLU A 12 -8.19 -13.05 -1.27
CA GLU A 12 -9.38 -13.32 -2.05
C GLU A 12 -9.45 -14.79 -2.47
N MET A 13 -10.59 -15.41 -2.21
CA MET A 13 -10.85 -16.77 -2.63
C MET A 13 -11.83 -16.76 -3.80
N PRO A 14 -11.76 -17.67 -4.78
CA PRO A 14 -10.87 -18.84 -4.82
C PRO A 14 -9.47 -18.60 -5.41
N SER A 15 -9.18 -17.40 -5.91
CA SER A 15 -7.91 -17.11 -6.58
C SER A 15 -6.70 -17.12 -5.64
N ASN A 16 -6.93 -17.03 -4.33
CA ASN A 16 -5.90 -16.97 -3.30
C ASN A 16 -4.95 -15.76 -3.49
N GLN A 17 -5.49 -14.67 -4.07
CA GLN A 17 -4.74 -13.46 -4.39
C GLN A 17 -4.83 -12.45 -3.24
N PRO A 18 -3.69 -11.98 -2.69
CA PRO A 18 -3.71 -10.97 -1.63
C PRO A 18 -4.11 -9.59 -2.15
N ILE A 19 -4.85 -8.87 -1.32
CA ILE A 19 -5.24 -7.48 -1.56
C ILE A 19 -4.87 -6.65 -0.34
N VAL A 20 -4.24 -5.52 -0.56
CA VAL A 20 -4.06 -4.49 0.47
C VAL A 20 -5.16 -3.46 0.30
N LEU A 21 -5.89 -3.20 1.36
CA LEU A 21 -6.94 -2.20 1.36
C LEU A 21 -6.45 -0.92 2.02
N LEU A 22 -6.43 0.16 1.27
CA LEU A 22 -6.10 1.49 1.75
C LEU A 22 -7.36 2.32 1.90
N LYS A 23 -7.36 3.27 2.83
CA LYS A 23 -8.49 4.16 3.07
C LYS A 23 -8.00 5.59 3.26
N GLU A 24 -8.76 6.57 2.74
CA GLU A 24 -8.51 7.98 3.06
C GLU A 24 -8.58 8.17 4.59
N ILE A 25 -7.59 8.82 5.16
CA ILE A 25 -7.58 9.10 6.61
C ILE A 25 -8.74 10.04 6.97
N SER A 26 -8.98 11.06 6.15
CA SER A 26 -10.00 12.09 6.41
C SER A 26 -11.23 11.95 5.50
N GLY A 27 -11.46 10.78 4.95
CA GLY A 27 -12.58 10.55 4.04
C GLY A 27 -13.13 9.15 4.14
N SER A 28 -13.99 8.79 3.18
CA SER A 28 -14.70 7.51 3.17
C SER A 28 -14.33 6.60 1.99
N ARG A 29 -13.42 7.05 1.13
CA ARG A 29 -13.04 6.26 -0.05
C ARG A 29 -11.94 5.26 0.31
N TYR A 30 -12.03 4.10 -0.31
CA TYR A 30 -11.06 3.01 -0.17
C TYR A 30 -10.35 2.78 -1.49
N LEU A 31 -9.14 2.30 -1.43
CA LEU A 31 -8.34 1.95 -2.62
C LEU A 31 -7.80 0.53 -2.44
N PRO A 32 -8.38 -0.46 -3.15
CA PRO A 32 -7.85 -1.82 -3.12
C PRO A 32 -6.67 -1.96 -4.07
N ILE A 33 -5.61 -2.61 -3.62
CA ILE A 33 -4.42 -2.86 -4.44
C ILE A 33 -4.09 -4.34 -4.38
N TRP A 34 -4.03 -4.98 -5.54
CA TRP A 34 -3.59 -6.37 -5.66
C TRP A 34 -2.07 -6.43 -5.47
N VAL A 35 -1.61 -7.36 -4.64
CA VAL A 35 -0.19 -7.47 -4.30
C VAL A 35 0.26 -8.92 -4.36
N GLY A 36 1.58 -9.13 -4.41
CA GLY A 36 2.15 -10.48 -4.33
C GLY A 36 2.16 -11.00 -2.90
N THR A 37 2.33 -12.32 -2.76
CA THR A 37 2.32 -12.99 -1.45
C THR A 37 3.45 -12.48 -0.55
N ALA A 38 4.63 -12.25 -1.10
CA ALA A 38 5.79 -11.78 -0.33
C ALA A 38 5.53 -10.37 0.25
N GLU A 39 4.98 -9.47 -0.56
CA GLU A 39 4.68 -8.11 -0.15
C GLU A 39 3.53 -8.09 0.86
N ALA A 40 2.50 -8.93 0.64
CA ALA A 40 1.39 -9.07 1.58
C ALA A 40 1.88 -9.54 2.95
N THR A 41 2.78 -10.52 2.97
CA THR A 41 3.38 -11.03 4.21
C THR A 41 4.16 -9.93 4.93
N ALA A 42 4.97 -9.17 4.20
CA ALA A 42 5.75 -8.07 4.79
C ALA A 42 4.85 -7.02 5.43
N ILE A 43 3.77 -6.65 4.75
CA ILE A 43 2.81 -5.66 5.26
C ILE A 43 2.08 -6.20 6.51
N ALA A 44 1.60 -7.44 6.43
CA ALA A 44 0.89 -8.07 7.55
C ALA A 44 1.76 -8.21 8.79
N PHE A 45 3.02 -8.64 8.62
CA PHE A 45 3.97 -8.76 9.73
C PHE A 45 4.20 -7.39 10.40
N SER A 46 4.40 -6.35 9.59
CA SER A 46 4.60 -5.00 10.13
C SER A 46 3.38 -4.51 10.90
N GLN A 47 2.17 -4.72 10.39
CA GLN A 47 0.95 -4.31 11.08
C GLN A 47 0.73 -5.05 12.39
N GLN A 48 1.14 -6.31 12.47
CA GLN A 48 1.00 -7.12 13.69
C GLN A 48 2.16 -6.93 14.66
N GLY A 49 3.15 -6.12 14.31
CA GLY A 49 4.34 -5.92 15.11
C GLY A 49 5.25 -7.13 15.21
N LEU A 50 5.11 -8.09 14.29
CA LEU A 50 5.94 -9.28 14.25
C LEU A 50 7.30 -8.98 13.64
N LYS A 51 8.35 -9.45 14.30
CA LYS A 51 9.74 -9.30 13.82
C LYS A 51 10.31 -10.67 13.54
N PRO A 52 10.70 -10.97 12.29
CA PRO A 52 11.39 -12.22 12.00
C PRO A 52 12.78 -12.25 12.63
N GLN A 53 13.31 -13.46 12.84
CA GLN A 53 14.67 -13.61 13.42
C GLN A 53 15.75 -13.00 12.53
N ARG A 54 15.56 -13.08 11.22
CA ARG A 54 16.47 -12.47 10.24
C ARG A 54 15.66 -11.56 9.33
N PRO A 55 16.27 -10.47 8.80
CA PRO A 55 15.54 -9.52 7.96
C PRO A 55 14.97 -10.18 6.71
N LEU A 56 13.70 -9.94 6.43
CA LEU A 56 13.09 -10.25 5.15
C LEU A 56 13.49 -9.18 4.12
N THR A 57 13.05 -9.33 2.87
CA THR A 57 13.46 -8.43 1.79
C THR A 57 13.22 -6.95 2.11
N HIS A 58 12.03 -6.61 2.61
CA HIS A 58 11.71 -5.22 2.92
C HIS A 58 12.44 -4.71 4.17
N ASP A 59 12.70 -5.60 5.15
CA ASP A 59 13.56 -5.27 6.29
C ASP A 59 14.97 -4.93 5.82
N LEU A 60 15.49 -5.74 4.90
CA LEU A 60 16.82 -5.53 4.33
C LEU A 60 16.90 -4.20 3.60
N LEU A 61 15.86 -3.85 2.82
CA LEU A 61 15.82 -2.56 2.13
C LEU A 61 15.90 -1.39 3.13
N VAL A 62 15.15 -1.48 4.22
CA VAL A 62 15.19 -0.46 5.28
C VAL A 62 16.58 -0.41 5.92
N ASP A 63 17.19 -1.57 6.20
CA ASP A 63 18.52 -1.64 6.77
C ASP A 63 19.57 -0.98 5.85
N ILE A 64 19.44 -1.21 4.53
CA ILE A 64 20.33 -0.59 3.53
C ILE A 64 20.15 0.94 3.55
N LEU A 65 18.91 1.41 3.53
CA LEU A 65 18.65 2.85 3.59
C LEU A 65 19.24 3.47 4.86
N ASN A 66 19.04 2.82 6.00
CA ASN A 66 19.58 3.30 7.28
C ASN A 66 21.10 3.30 7.29
N SER A 67 21.74 2.29 6.69
CA SER A 67 23.21 2.21 6.64
C SER A 67 23.82 3.35 5.80
N GLU A 68 23.06 3.81 4.80
CA GLU A 68 23.46 4.93 3.94
C GLU A 68 22.91 6.28 4.44
N LYS A 69 22.29 6.31 5.62
CA LYS A 69 21.70 7.50 6.24
C LYS A 69 20.66 8.16 5.35
N ILE A 70 19.86 7.33 4.67
CA ILE A 70 18.75 7.75 3.82
C ILE A 70 17.45 7.41 4.54
N ARG A 71 16.54 8.37 4.60
CA ARG A 71 15.23 8.19 5.22
C ARG A 71 14.14 8.15 4.16
N LEU A 72 13.21 7.20 4.31
CA LEU A 72 11.98 7.22 3.53
C LEU A 72 11.04 8.25 4.16
N ARG A 73 10.87 9.38 3.49
CA ARG A 73 10.04 10.48 3.98
C ARG A 73 8.57 10.22 3.79
N SER A 74 8.19 9.69 2.63
CA SER A 74 6.81 9.36 2.28
C SER A 74 6.79 8.47 1.06
N VAL A 75 5.63 7.88 0.78
CA VAL A 75 5.39 7.20 -0.50
C VAL A 75 4.19 7.84 -1.18
N HIS A 76 4.25 7.98 -2.49
CA HIS A 76 3.20 8.57 -3.30
C HIS A 76 2.67 7.55 -4.29
N LEU A 77 1.38 7.23 -4.18
CA LEU A 77 0.69 6.44 -5.17
C LEU A 77 0.17 7.41 -6.23
N THR A 78 0.74 7.36 -7.43
CA THR A 78 0.61 8.45 -8.39
C THR A 78 -0.44 8.25 -9.46
N GLU A 79 -0.48 7.06 -10.07
CA GLU A 79 -1.41 6.84 -11.18
C GLU A 79 -1.67 5.36 -11.42
N LEU A 80 -2.79 5.11 -12.11
CA LEU A 80 -3.11 3.82 -12.71
C LEU A 80 -3.14 4.06 -14.22
N ARG A 81 -2.25 3.38 -14.95
CA ARG A 81 -2.15 3.53 -16.38
C ARG A 81 -2.02 2.17 -17.04
N ASP A 82 -2.92 1.88 -17.98
CA ASP A 82 -2.96 0.59 -18.68
C ASP A 82 -3.01 -0.60 -17.72
N GLY A 83 -3.79 -0.47 -16.62
CA GLY A 83 -3.93 -1.51 -15.62
C GLY A 83 -2.75 -1.64 -14.65
N ILE A 84 -1.77 -0.75 -14.74
CA ILE A 84 -0.56 -0.77 -13.92
C ILE A 84 -0.55 0.41 -12.97
N PHE A 85 -0.42 0.13 -11.66
CA PHE A 85 -0.25 1.17 -10.65
C PHE A 85 1.19 1.64 -10.58
N TYR A 86 1.37 2.95 -10.46
CA TYR A 86 2.67 3.60 -10.31
C TYR A 86 2.77 4.26 -8.95
N SER A 87 3.96 4.25 -8.40
CA SER A 87 4.24 4.89 -7.12
C SER A 87 5.67 5.38 -7.06
N ASP A 88 5.93 6.31 -6.16
CA ASP A 88 7.26 6.84 -5.91
C ASP A 88 7.59 6.73 -4.42
N LEU A 89 8.82 6.33 -4.15
CA LEU A 89 9.43 6.48 -2.82
C LEU A 89 10.06 7.86 -2.78
N VAL A 90 9.75 8.64 -1.75
CA VAL A 90 10.39 9.95 -1.55
C VAL A 90 11.47 9.76 -0.50
N LEU A 91 12.71 9.80 -0.92
CA LEU A 91 13.88 9.56 -0.08
C LEU A 91 14.58 10.88 0.21
N VAL A 92 15.09 11.01 1.44
CA VAL A 92 15.83 12.20 1.86
C VAL A 92 17.16 11.74 2.44
N ASN A 93 18.26 12.35 1.95
CA ASN A 93 19.59 12.03 2.46
C ASN A 93 19.95 12.90 3.68
N GLU A 94 21.13 12.66 4.22
CA GLU A 94 21.66 13.35 5.40
C GLU A 94 21.73 14.88 5.22
N ASN A 95 21.92 15.34 3.98
CA ASN A 95 22.00 16.76 3.65
C ASN A 95 20.62 17.40 3.35
N GLY A 96 19.56 16.65 3.52
CA GLY A 96 18.21 17.14 3.24
C GLY A 96 17.82 17.13 1.77
N GLN A 97 18.63 16.56 0.89
CA GLN A 97 18.32 16.45 -0.52
C GLN A 97 17.30 15.32 -0.75
N GLU A 98 16.31 15.64 -1.57
CA GLU A 98 15.20 14.73 -1.87
C GLU A 98 15.41 14.03 -3.20
N GLN A 99 15.07 12.74 -3.25
CA GLN A 99 15.14 11.95 -4.46
C GLN A 99 13.90 11.06 -4.52
N LYS A 100 13.33 10.92 -5.71
CA LYS A 100 12.20 10.03 -5.96
C LYS A 100 12.68 8.79 -6.68
N VAL A 101 12.23 7.62 -6.20
CA VAL A 101 12.53 6.34 -6.82
C VAL A 101 11.20 5.67 -7.16
N SER A 102 11.02 5.33 -8.44
CA SER A 102 9.82 4.65 -8.89
C SER A 102 9.77 3.23 -8.32
N SER A 103 8.59 2.83 -7.86
CA SER A 103 8.40 1.50 -7.25
C SER A 103 7.01 0.98 -7.56
N ARG A 104 6.81 -0.32 -7.32
CA ARG A 104 5.45 -0.86 -7.30
C ARG A 104 4.76 -0.40 -6.01
N PRO A 105 3.44 -0.14 -6.04
CA PRO A 105 2.72 0.25 -4.83
C PRO A 105 2.85 -0.74 -3.68
N SER A 106 2.89 -2.05 -3.99
CA SER A 106 3.05 -3.09 -2.97
C SER A 106 4.34 -2.93 -2.18
N ASP A 107 5.47 -2.68 -2.87
CA ASP A 107 6.75 -2.47 -2.21
C ASP A 107 6.78 -1.14 -1.46
N ALA A 108 6.20 -0.09 -2.06
CA ALA A 108 6.13 1.22 -1.43
C ALA A 108 5.36 1.16 -0.11
N VAL A 109 4.20 0.50 -0.10
CA VAL A 109 3.39 0.34 1.10
C VAL A 109 4.12 -0.52 2.14
N ALA A 110 4.76 -1.61 1.71
CA ALA A 110 5.50 -2.49 2.61
C ALA A 110 6.62 -1.74 3.33
N LEU A 111 7.33 -0.86 2.62
CA LEU A 111 8.37 -0.02 3.22
C LEU A 111 7.77 1.05 4.14
N ALA A 112 6.70 1.71 3.69
CA ALA A 112 6.07 2.79 4.45
C ALA A 112 5.55 2.31 5.82
N VAL A 113 4.85 1.17 5.86
CA VAL A 113 4.30 0.66 7.13
C VAL A 113 5.40 0.26 8.09
N ARG A 114 6.54 -0.18 7.57
CA ARG A 114 7.65 -0.63 8.40
C ARG A 114 8.35 0.54 9.10
N VAL A 115 8.47 1.68 8.44
CA VAL A 115 9.13 2.87 9.00
C VAL A 115 8.13 3.93 9.45
N GLU A 116 6.84 3.62 9.38
CA GLU A 116 5.76 4.55 9.73
C GLU A 116 5.80 5.85 8.92
N ALA A 117 6.14 5.74 7.64
CA ALA A 117 6.13 6.88 6.74
C ALA A 117 4.72 7.13 6.20
N PRO A 118 4.35 8.38 5.93
CA PRO A 118 3.06 8.70 5.33
C PRO A 118 2.90 8.09 3.95
N ILE A 119 1.69 7.62 3.66
CA ILE A 119 1.28 7.13 2.34
C ILE A 119 0.28 8.13 1.78
N LEU A 120 0.58 8.66 0.60
CA LEU A 120 -0.26 9.65 -0.06
C LEU A 120 -0.70 9.11 -1.42
N ALA A 121 -1.93 9.40 -1.81
CA ALA A 121 -2.45 9.01 -3.13
C ALA A 121 -3.04 10.22 -3.83
N THR A 122 -2.99 10.24 -5.16
CA THR A 122 -3.61 11.30 -5.94
C THR A 122 -5.12 11.16 -5.94
N ASN A 123 -5.82 12.28 -6.08
CA ASN A 123 -7.27 12.25 -6.22
C ASN A 123 -7.69 11.48 -7.47
N GLU A 124 -6.95 11.64 -8.57
CA GLU A 124 -7.20 10.95 -9.83
C GLU A 124 -7.18 9.43 -9.66
N LEU A 125 -6.27 8.92 -8.82
CA LEU A 125 -6.18 7.51 -8.54
C LEU A 125 -7.45 6.98 -7.84
N PHE A 126 -7.97 7.75 -6.89
CA PHE A 126 -9.24 7.42 -6.24
C PHE A 126 -10.42 7.49 -7.21
N GLU A 127 -10.41 8.43 -8.14
CA GLU A 127 -11.46 8.53 -9.14
C GLU A 127 -11.45 7.33 -10.09
N GLU A 128 -10.29 6.81 -10.45
CA GLU A 128 -10.16 5.68 -11.35
C GLU A 128 -10.36 4.32 -10.67
N ALA A 129 -9.85 4.14 -9.47
CA ALA A 129 -9.79 2.83 -8.82
C ALA A 129 -10.37 2.81 -7.41
N GLY A 130 -10.76 3.95 -6.87
CA GLY A 130 -11.32 4.04 -5.53
C GLY A 130 -12.75 3.54 -5.45
N ILE A 131 -13.14 3.10 -4.26
CA ILE A 131 -14.50 2.70 -3.95
C ILE A 131 -14.99 3.45 -2.72
N SER A 132 -16.26 3.85 -2.76
CA SER A 132 -16.92 4.48 -1.61
C SER A 132 -17.86 3.50 -0.95
N ILE A 133 -17.70 3.34 0.35
CA ILE A 133 -18.54 2.45 1.13
C ILE A 133 -19.32 3.33 2.11
N PRO A 134 -20.67 3.22 2.13
CA PRO A 134 -21.47 3.97 3.11
C PRO A 134 -21.11 3.53 4.53
N GLU A 135 -21.01 4.48 5.46
CA GLU A 135 -20.69 4.19 6.86
C GLU A 135 -21.86 3.54 7.58
N GLN A 136 -22.02 2.21 7.50
CA GLN A 136 -23.07 1.49 8.22
C GLN A 136 -22.64 0.08 8.66
N GLY A 137 -21.66 -0.01 9.56
CA GLY A 137 -21.38 -1.22 10.33
C GLY A 137 -20.94 -2.44 9.53
N GLU A 138 -21.37 -3.63 10.00
CA GLU A 138 -20.94 -4.91 9.43
C GLU A 138 -21.38 -5.12 7.99
N ASP A 139 -22.47 -4.49 7.55
CA ASP A 139 -22.98 -4.58 6.18
C ASP A 139 -21.98 -4.01 5.17
N GLU A 140 -21.14 -3.08 5.59
CA GLU A 140 -20.13 -2.47 4.74
C GLU A 140 -19.02 -3.43 4.38
N ILE A 141 -18.60 -4.24 5.35
CA ILE A 141 -17.54 -5.21 5.16
C ILE A 141 -18.01 -6.29 4.19
N GLU A 142 -19.27 -6.71 4.28
CA GLU A 142 -19.86 -7.69 3.36
C GLU A 142 -19.99 -7.11 1.95
N LYS A 143 -20.43 -5.85 1.82
CA LYS A 143 -20.51 -5.18 0.52
C LYS A 143 -19.15 -5.01 -0.12
N LEU A 144 -18.13 -4.70 0.69
CA LEU A 144 -16.76 -4.61 0.21
C LEU A 144 -16.27 -5.96 -0.30
N LYS A 145 -16.57 -7.03 0.43
CA LYS A 145 -16.22 -8.40 0.01
C LYS A 145 -16.89 -8.75 -1.32
N GLU A 146 -18.18 -8.45 -1.44
CA GLU A 146 -18.92 -8.69 -2.68
C GLU A 146 -18.32 -7.90 -3.85
N PHE A 147 -17.96 -6.63 -3.61
CA PHE A 147 -17.29 -5.80 -4.60
C PHE A 147 -15.95 -6.39 -5.03
N LEU A 148 -15.14 -6.84 -4.07
CA LEU A 148 -13.84 -7.43 -4.35
C LEU A 148 -13.96 -8.77 -5.06
N ASP A 149 -15.01 -9.54 -4.77
CA ASP A 149 -15.29 -10.82 -5.44
C ASP A 149 -15.64 -10.63 -6.93
N GLU A 150 -16.20 -9.47 -7.29
CA GLU A 150 -16.55 -9.14 -8.68
C GLU A 150 -15.37 -8.61 -9.49
N ILE A 151 -14.26 -8.23 -8.81
CA ILE A 151 -13.10 -7.66 -9.47
C ILE A 151 -12.03 -8.74 -9.66
N SER A 152 -11.54 -8.85 -10.89
CA SER A 152 -10.42 -9.74 -11.23
C SER A 152 -9.08 -9.08 -10.87
N PRO A 153 -8.07 -9.84 -10.40
CA PRO A 153 -6.72 -9.30 -10.22
C PRO A 153 -6.15 -8.64 -11.47
N GLU A 154 -6.59 -9.09 -12.64
CA GLU A 154 -6.15 -8.55 -13.94
C GLU A 154 -6.60 -7.11 -14.15
N ASP A 155 -7.68 -6.66 -13.49
CA ASP A 155 -8.17 -5.30 -13.58
C ASP A 155 -7.22 -4.29 -12.92
N PHE A 156 -6.31 -4.77 -12.08
CA PHE A 156 -5.40 -3.94 -11.30
C PHE A 156 -3.93 -4.34 -11.49
N ALA A 157 -3.65 -5.17 -12.44
CA ALA A 157 -2.29 -5.69 -12.69
C ALA A 157 -1.30 -4.62 -13.15
#